data_2ab8ef117dd497e7c32afceb9d4db9ca
#
_entry.id   2ab8ef117dd497e7c32afceb9d4db9ca
#
_cell.length_a   1.000
_cell.length_b   1.000
_cell.length_c   1.000
_cell.angle_alpha   90.00
_cell.angle_beta   90.00
_cell.angle_gamma   90.00
#
_symmetry.space_group_name_H-M   'P 1'
#
loop_
_entity.id
_entity.type
_entity.pdbx_description
1 polymer ?
#
loop_
_entity_poly.entity_id
_entity_poly.type
_entity_poly.pdbx_seq_one_letter_code
_entity_poly.pdbx_strand_id
1 'polypeptide(L)'
;MAACFRYIVKDVGAAIDFYTRHLCFKVEMHPSPAFAEISRGDMHLYLTQPSETGGGGAPMASGERQQPGGWNRIHLTVEDLDRTIAALKAAGCRFRSEAIQGVAGKQILLQDPCGNLVELFEPNTSAYRAPGSAVRLETD
;
A
#
# COMPACT_ATOMS: atom_id res chain seq x y z
N MET A 1 10.76 -11.76 14.11
CA MET A 1 10.21 -12.04 12.77
C MET A 1 9.75 -10.74 12.16
N ALA A 2 10.28 -10.39 10.98
CA ALA A 2 9.82 -9.22 10.24
C ALA A 2 8.60 -9.60 9.40
N ALA A 3 7.65 -8.67 9.24
CA ALA A 3 6.47 -8.86 8.41
C ALA A 3 6.57 -8.00 7.15
N CYS A 4 6.28 -8.61 6.01
CA CYS A 4 6.22 -7.93 4.72
C CYS A 4 4.89 -8.24 4.05
N PHE A 5 4.40 -7.30 3.26
CA PHE A 5 3.22 -7.49 2.43
C PHE A 5 3.67 -7.61 0.96
N ARG A 6 3.03 -8.45 0.18
CA ARG A 6 3.35 -8.56 -1.24
C ARG A 6 2.19 -8.13 -2.10
N TYR A 7 2.47 -7.22 -3.04
CA TYR A 7 1.56 -6.89 -4.12
C TYR A 7 2.07 -7.46 -5.44
N ILE A 8 1.21 -8.15 -6.14
CA ILE A 8 1.47 -8.54 -7.53
C ILE A 8 1.21 -7.31 -8.40
N VAL A 9 2.17 -6.96 -9.24
CA VAL A 9 2.09 -5.82 -10.14
C VAL A 9 2.44 -6.24 -11.56
N LYS A 10 2.00 -5.49 -12.54
CA LYS A 10 2.33 -5.76 -13.95
C LYS A 10 3.66 -5.12 -14.36
N ASP A 11 4.04 -4.05 -13.67
CA ASP A 11 5.24 -3.27 -13.97
C ASP A 11 5.83 -2.77 -12.65
N VAL A 12 6.93 -3.38 -12.23
CA VAL A 12 7.59 -3.02 -10.97
C VAL A 12 8.11 -1.60 -11.00
N GLY A 13 8.66 -1.15 -12.13
CA GLY A 13 9.16 0.22 -12.25
C GLY A 13 8.08 1.27 -12.08
N ALA A 14 6.92 1.06 -12.70
CA ALA A 14 5.78 1.95 -12.55
C ALA A 14 5.24 1.96 -11.11
N ALA A 15 5.22 0.80 -10.46
CA ALA A 15 4.81 0.69 -9.07
C ALA A 15 5.79 1.41 -8.14
N ILE A 16 7.08 1.23 -8.31
CA ILE A 16 8.10 1.95 -7.54
C ILE A 16 7.88 3.47 -7.67
N ASP A 17 7.70 3.94 -8.89
CA ASP A 17 7.49 5.37 -9.15
C ASP A 17 6.26 5.90 -8.42
N PHE A 18 5.16 5.17 -8.47
CA PHE A 18 3.93 5.54 -7.77
C PHE A 18 4.11 5.63 -6.25
N TYR A 19 4.64 4.56 -5.64
CA TYR A 19 4.77 4.49 -4.19
C TYR A 19 5.82 5.47 -3.64
N THR A 20 6.91 5.67 -4.35
CA THR A 20 7.95 6.62 -3.90
C THR A 20 7.55 8.07 -4.13
N ARG A 21 6.85 8.36 -5.21
CA ARG A 21 6.45 9.72 -5.58
C ARG A 21 5.27 10.22 -4.76
N HIS A 22 4.29 9.36 -4.50
CA HIS A 22 3.01 9.78 -3.93
C HIS A 22 2.77 9.34 -2.49
N LEU A 23 3.44 8.30 -2.02
CA LEU A 23 3.13 7.69 -0.73
C LEU A 23 4.33 7.60 0.23
N CYS A 24 5.39 8.33 -0.05
CA CYS A 24 6.58 8.45 0.82
C CYS A 24 7.30 7.12 1.09
N PHE A 25 7.21 6.16 0.19
CA PHE A 25 8.03 4.96 0.26
C PHE A 25 9.44 5.23 -0.23
N LYS A 26 10.37 4.41 0.21
CA LYS A 26 11.75 4.38 -0.30
C LYS A 26 12.06 2.98 -0.80
N VAL A 27 12.99 2.89 -1.76
CA VAL A 27 13.45 1.61 -2.27
C VAL A 27 14.47 1.02 -1.31
N GLU A 28 14.21 -0.19 -0.85
CA GLU A 28 15.19 -0.96 -0.05
C GLU A 28 16.09 -1.79 -0.95
N MET A 29 15.51 -2.48 -1.92
CA MET A 29 16.29 -3.21 -2.95
C MET A 29 15.46 -3.39 -4.22
N HIS A 30 16.17 -3.48 -5.34
CA HIS A 30 15.58 -3.71 -6.66
C HIS A 30 16.53 -4.59 -7.48
N PRO A 31 16.65 -5.89 -7.08
CA PRO A 31 17.70 -6.76 -7.65
C PRO A 31 17.40 -7.24 -9.06
N SER A 32 16.16 -7.16 -9.52
CA SER A 32 15.77 -7.56 -10.87
C SER A 32 14.59 -6.74 -11.35
N PRO A 33 14.30 -6.67 -12.65
CA PRO A 33 13.15 -5.94 -13.16
C PRO A 33 11.80 -6.46 -12.64
N ALA A 34 11.75 -7.71 -12.18
CA ALA A 34 10.52 -8.36 -11.75
C ALA A 34 10.27 -8.30 -10.25
N PHE A 35 11.17 -7.70 -9.47
CA PHE A 35 11.06 -7.69 -8.02
C PHE A 35 11.71 -6.46 -7.41
N ALA A 36 11.03 -5.87 -6.43
CA ALA A 36 11.59 -4.83 -5.58
C ALA A 36 11.00 -4.92 -4.18
N GLU A 37 11.77 -4.45 -3.21
CA GLU A 37 11.27 -4.19 -1.86
C GLU A 37 11.30 -2.69 -1.62
N ILE A 38 10.19 -2.16 -1.17
CA ILE A 38 10.06 -0.76 -0.76
C ILE A 38 9.57 -0.71 0.68
N SER A 39 9.81 0.40 1.37
CA SER A 39 9.40 0.55 2.76
C SER A 39 8.92 1.95 3.08
N ARG A 40 8.05 2.03 4.07
CA ARG A 40 7.61 3.27 4.69
C ARG A 40 7.47 3.02 6.19
N GLY A 41 8.33 3.63 6.99
CA GLY A 41 8.41 3.30 8.42
C GLY A 41 8.72 1.82 8.59
N ASP A 42 7.95 1.15 9.41
CA ASP A 42 8.10 -0.29 9.66
C ASP A 42 7.41 -1.18 8.63
N MET A 43 6.69 -0.58 7.69
CA MET A 43 6.02 -1.34 6.64
C MET A 43 6.97 -1.65 5.50
N HIS A 44 7.11 -2.93 5.18
CA HIS A 44 7.83 -3.40 4.00
C HIS A 44 6.85 -3.98 3.00
N LEU A 45 7.01 -3.59 1.75
CA LEU A 45 6.15 -4.02 0.66
C LEU A 45 7.00 -4.61 -0.45
N TYR A 46 6.71 -5.85 -0.81
CA TYR A 46 7.28 -6.49 -1.99
C TYR A 46 6.42 -6.19 -3.20
N LEU A 47 7.05 -5.69 -4.26
CA LEU A 47 6.44 -5.49 -5.56
C LEU A 47 6.95 -6.61 -6.46
N THR A 48 6.06 -7.48 -6.90
CA THR A 48 6.43 -8.70 -7.61
C THR A 48 5.66 -8.80 -8.91
N GLN A 49 6.40 -8.88 -10.00
CA GLN A 49 5.84 -9.14 -11.33
C GLN A 49 5.71 -10.64 -11.55
N PRO A 50 4.61 -11.14 -12.13
CA PRO A 50 4.50 -12.56 -12.45
C PRO A 50 5.67 -13.04 -13.31
N SER A 51 6.22 -14.19 -12.96
CA SER A 51 7.42 -14.72 -13.61
C SER A 51 7.42 -16.24 -13.60
N GLU A 52 7.88 -16.84 -14.66
CA GLU A 52 8.02 -18.29 -14.75
C GLU A 52 9.15 -18.84 -13.87
N THR A 53 10.09 -17.98 -13.47
CA THR A 53 11.32 -18.40 -12.80
C THR A 53 11.43 -17.91 -11.34
N GLY A 54 10.62 -16.96 -10.93
CA GLY A 54 10.68 -16.37 -9.59
C GLY A 54 9.65 -16.98 -8.65
N GLY A 55 10.06 -17.32 -7.43
CA GLY A 55 9.16 -17.97 -6.46
C GLY A 55 7.95 -17.15 -6.08
N GLY A 56 8.12 -15.82 -5.88
CA GLY A 56 7.04 -14.94 -5.42
C GLY A 56 5.95 -14.66 -6.44
N GLY A 57 6.28 -14.70 -7.73
CA GLY A 57 5.34 -14.45 -8.82
C GLY A 57 5.07 -15.68 -9.67
N ALA A 58 5.46 -16.87 -9.23
CA ALA A 58 5.34 -18.10 -10.00
C ALA A 58 3.88 -18.47 -10.25
N PRO A 59 3.57 -19.08 -11.41
CA PRO A 59 2.23 -19.63 -11.64
C PRO A 59 1.97 -20.82 -10.71
N MET A 60 0.69 -21.10 -10.47
CA MET A 60 0.29 -22.27 -9.71
C MET A 60 0.53 -23.54 -10.53
N ALA A 61 0.55 -24.69 -9.86
CA ALA A 61 0.68 -25.99 -10.53
C ALA A 61 -0.42 -26.22 -11.59
N SER A 62 -1.59 -25.63 -11.39
CA SER A 62 -2.71 -25.66 -12.33
C SER A 62 -2.50 -24.81 -13.59
N GLY A 63 -1.48 -23.95 -13.59
CA GLY A 63 -1.25 -22.96 -14.64
C GLY A 63 -1.91 -21.62 -14.36
N GLU A 64 -2.67 -21.47 -13.28
CA GLU A 64 -3.25 -20.19 -12.89
C GLU A 64 -2.16 -19.19 -12.56
N ARG A 65 -2.26 -17.99 -13.13
CA ARG A 65 -1.29 -16.93 -12.93
C ARG A 65 -1.76 -15.97 -11.85
N GLN A 66 -0.82 -15.51 -11.03
CA GLN A 66 -1.09 -14.46 -10.04
C GLN A 66 -1.39 -13.15 -10.75
N GLN A 67 -2.35 -12.40 -10.23
CA GLN A 67 -2.81 -11.15 -10.81
C GLN A 67 -2.91 -10.06 -9.74
N PRO A 68 -2.70 -8.79 -10.10
CA PRO A 68 -2.94 -7.68 -9.18
C PRO A 68 -4.43 -7.47 -8.93
N GLY A 69 -4.75 -6.71 -7.87
CA GLY A 69 -6.12 -6.33 -7.52
C GLY A 69 -6.65 -7.03 -6.30
N GLY A 70 -7.97 -7.16 -6.19
CA GLY A 70 -8.65 -7.69 -5.03
C GLY A 70 -9.02 -6.60 -4.03
N TRP A 71 -9.44 -7.01 -2.81
CA TRP A 71 -9.88 -6.10 -1.76
C TRP A 71 -8.90 -5.98 -0.60
N ASN A 72 -7.93 -6.88 -0.51
CA ASN A 72 -6.89 -6.77 0.49
C ASN A 72 -6.01 -5.56 0.17
N ARG A 73 -5.63 -4.82 1.22
CA ARG A 73 -4.89 -3.57 1.02
C ARG A 73 -4.05 -3.20 2.22
N ILE A 74 -3.03 -2.43 1.94
CA ILE A 74 -2.30 -1.74 2.99
C ILE A 74 -3.08 -0.51 3.43
N HIS A 75 -2.89 -0.11 4.68
CA HIS A 75 -3.56 1.02 5.30
C HIS A 75 -2.51 2.04 5.72
N LEU A 76 -2.64 3.27 5.25
CA LEU A 76 -1.73 4.36 5.57
C LEU A 76 -2.49 5.49 6.26
N THR A 77 -2.00 5.91 7.41
CA THR A 77 -2.55 7.06 8.12
C THR A 77 -1.99 8.35 7.56
N VAL A 78 -2.85 9.33 7.33
CA VAL A 78 -2.49 10.67 6.86
C VAL A 78 -3.06 11.72 7.80
N GLU A 79 -2.44 12.91 7.84
CA GLU A 79 -2.87 13.99 8.73
C GLU A 79 -4.08 14.76 8.17
N ASP A 80 -4.11 14.98 6.86
CA ASP A 80 -5.16 15.74 6.17
C ASP A 80 -5.58 14.99 4.91
N LEU A 81 -6.65 14.23 5.02
CA LEU A 81 -7.10 13.38 3.92
C LEU A 81 -7.61 14.19 2.74
N ASP A 82 -8.38 15.26 2.98
CA ASP A 82 -8.93 16.07 1.88
C ASP A 82 -7.81 16.70 1.05
N ARG A 83 -6.78 17.20 1.72
CA ARG A 83 -5.60 17.77 1.05
C ARG A 83 -4.82 16.70 0.27
N THR A 84 -4.65 15.54 0.88
CA THR A 84 -3.99 14.40 0.24
C THR A 84 -4.74 13.94 -1.01
N ILE A 85 -6.05 13.81 -0.93
CA ILE A 85 -6.89 13.44 -2.07
C ILE A 85 -6.76 14.48 -3.20
N ALA A 86 -6.82 15.77 -2.86
CA ALA A 86 -6.71 16.81 -3.87
C ALA A 86 -5.36 16.75 -4.61
N ALA A 87 -4.26 16.56 -3.88
CA ALA A 87 -2.93 16.43 -4.46
C ALA A 87 -2.80 15.20 -5.35
N LEU A 88 -3.33 14.07 -4.91
CA LEU A 88 -3.28 12.82 -5.69
C LEU A 88 -4.14 12.90 -6.95
N LYS A 89 -5.32 13.50 -6.87
CA LYS A 89 -6.17 13.73 -8.05
C LYS A 89 -5.49 14.66 -9.05
N ALA A 90 -4.87 15.73 -8.58
CA ALA A 90 -4.10 16.65 -9.44
C ALA A 90 -2.92 15.95 -10.12
N ALA A 91 -2.34 14.95 -9.51
CA ALA A 91 -1.26 14.15 -10.08
C ALA A 91 -1.76 13.02 -11.00
N GLY A 92 -3.06 12.89 -11.22
CA GLY A 92 -3.65 11.89 -12.09
C GLY A 92 -3.86 10.52 -11.46
N CYS A 93 -3.74 10.41 -10.14
CA CYS A 93 -4.00 9.15 -9.44
C CYS A 93 -5.48 8.81 -9.45
N ARG A 94 -5.79 7.52 -9.44
CA ARG A 94 -7.17 7.01 -9.50
C ARG A 94 -7.61 6.46 -8.15
N PHE A 95 -8.91 6.59 -7.88
CA PHE A 95 -9.54 6.12 -6.66
C PHE A 95 -10.65 5.11 -7.01
N ARG A 96 -10.81 4.11 -6.17
CA ARG A 96 -11.87 3.11 -6.28
C ARG A 96 -13.17 3.61 -5.66
N SER A 97 -13.09 4.52 -4.67
CA SER A 97 -14.23 4.99 -3.91
C SER A 97 -14.19 6.50 -3.73
N GLU A 98 -15.30 7.06 -3.29
CA GLU A 98 -15.32 8.39 -2.68
C GLU A 98 -14.84 8.28 -1.23
N ALA A 99 -14.54 9.43 -0.60
CA ALA A 99 -14.20 9.47 0.81
C ALA A 99 -15.42 9.09 1.66
N ILE A 100 -15.19 8.25 2.66
CA ILE A 100 -16.23 7.74 3.55
C ILE A 100 -15.91 8.18 4.97
N GLN A 101 -16.90 8.83 5.62
CA GLN A 101 -16.79 9.19 7.02
C GLN A 101 -17.30 8.03 7.88
N GLY A 102 -16.39 7.41 8.63
CA GLY A 102 -16.71 6.37 9.59
C GLY A 102 -16.63 6.87 11.02
N VAL A 103 -16.85 5.96 11.97
CA VAL A 103 -16.79 6.27 13.42
C VAL A 103 -15.38 6.66 13.84
N ALA A 104 -14.37 5.94 13.35
CA ALA A 104 -12.97 6.14 13.72
C ALA A 104 -12.28 7.25 12.94
N GLY A 105 -12.78 7.59 11.77
CA GLY A 105 -12.17 8.60 10.90
C GLY A 105 -12.69 8.54 9.48
N LYS A 106 -12.02 9.27 8.62
CA LYS A 106 -12.35 9.37 7.19
C LYS A 106 -11.36 8.55 6.37
N GLN A 107 -11.86 7.84 5.35
CA GLN A 107 -11.03 6.96 4.53
C GLN A 107 -11.39 7.03 3.06
N ILE A 108 -10.47 6.62 2.22
CA ILE A 108 -10.68 6.48 0.77
C ILE A 108 -9.82 5.33 0.25
N LEU A 109 -10.26 4.70 -0.82
CA LEU A 109 -9.50 3.66 -1.50
C LEU A 109 -8.80 4.22 -2.73
N LEU A 110 -7.48 4.33 -2.64
CA LEU A 110 -6.60 4.73 -3.73
C LEU A 110 -6.19 3.49 -4.52
N GLN A 111 -6.06 3.62 -5.83
CA GLN A 111 -5.54 2.55 -6.69
C GLN A 111 -4.10 2.84 -7.10
N ASP A 112 -3.25 1.81 -7.01
CA ASP A 112 -1.93 1.88 -7.62
C ASP A 112 -2.03 1.70 -9.15
N PRO A 113 -0.96 1.84 -9.93
CA PRO A 113 -1.04 1.72 -11.40
C PRO A 113 -1.58 0.39 -11.91
N CYS A 114 -1.54 -0.67 -11.09
CA CYS A 114 -2.00 -1.99 -11.48
C CYS A 114 -3.38 -2.35 -10.90
N GLY A 115 -4.00 -1.42 -10.17
CA GLY A 115 -5.30 -1.64 -9.56
C GLY A 115 -5.26 -2.24 -8.16
N ASN A 116 -4.10 -2.39 -7.54
CA ASN A 116 -4.02 -2.76 -6.13
C ASN A 116 -4.50 -1.59 -5.27
N LEU A 117 -5.17 -1.91 -4.17
CA LEU A 117 -5.76 -0.89 -3.31
C LEU A 117 -4.80 -0.45 -2.21
N VAL A 118 -4.84 0.84 -1.92
CA VAL A 118 -4.23 1.46 -0.76
C VAL A 118 -5.31 2.24 -0.03
N GLU A 119 -5.55 1.95 1.23
CA GLU A 119 -6.48 2.71 2.03
C GLU A 119 -5.75 3.88 2.68
N LEU A 120 -6.24 5.09 2.45
CA LEU A 120 -5.74 6.29 3.12
C LEU A 120 -6.75 6.66 4.20
N PHE A 121 -6.27 6.94 5.41
CA PHE A 121 -7.10 7.12 6.58
C PHE A 121 -6.66 8.33 7.40
N GLU A 122 -7.62 9.18 7.76
CA GLU A 122 -7.43 10.27 8.70
C GLU A 122 -8.23 9.99 9.96
N PRO A 123 -7.59 9.82 11.11
CA PRO A 123 -8.30 9.57 12.36
C PRO A 123 -9.10 10.80 12.81
N ASN A 124 -10.29 10.58 13.37
CA ASN A 124 -11.15 11.66 13.86
C ASN A 124 -10.60 12.36 15.08
N THR A 125 -10.00 11.61 16.00
CA THR A 125 -9.66 12.13 17.33
C THR A 125 -8.50 11.36 17.94
N SER A 126 -8.08 11.83 19.11
CA SER A 126 -7.12 11.16 19.97
C SER A 126 -7.57 9.77 20.48
N ALA A 127 -8.83 9.41 20.28
CA ALA A 127 -9.34 8.09 20.65
C ALA A 127 -8.87 6.99 19.71
N TYR A 128 -8.56 7.33 18.46
CA TYR A 128 -7.98 6.38 17.51
C TYR A 128 -6.50 6.20 17.78
N ARG A 129 -6.06 4.95 17.85
CA ARG A 129 -4.63 4.62 17.95
C ARG A 129 -4.15 3.97 16.67
N ALA A 130 -3.09 4.52 16.10
CA ALA A 130 -2.45 3.91 14.94
C ALA A 130 -1.88 2.53 15.32
N PRO A 131 -1.96 1.55 14.40
CA PRO A 131 -1.31 0.26 14.59
C PRO A 131 0.18 0.44 14.89
N GLY A 132 0.71 -0.33 15.83
CA GLY A 132 2.10 -0.26 16.23
C GLY A 132 2.43 0.85 17.23
N SER A 133 1.50 1.74 17.56
CA SER A 133 1.71 2.67 18.66
C SER A 133 1.64 1.88 19.98
N ALA A 134 2.68 2.05 20.82
CA ALA A 134 2.73 1.38 22.11
C ALA A 134 1.55 1.80 22.97
N VAL A 135 0.75 0.82 23.42
CA VAL A 135 -0.17 1.06 24.51
C VAL A 135 0.69 1.21 25.75
N ARG A 136 0.91 2.44 26.22
CA ARG A 136 1.35 2.61 27.59
C ARG A 136 0.20 2.13 28.46
N LEU A 137 0.36 0.97 29.03
CA LEU A 137 -0.39 0.61 30.21
C LEU A 137 0.10 1.60 31.27
N GLU A 138 -0.70 2.58 31.56
CA GLU A 138 -0.48 3.36 32.77
C GLU A 138 -0.73 2.38 33.92
N THR A 139 0.35 1.86 34.44
CA THR A 139 0.32 1.21 35.73
C THR A 139 0.26 2.33 36.75
N ASP A 140 -0.90 2.56 37.25
CA ASP A 140 -1.07 3.36 38.46
C ASP A 140 -0.38 2.66 39.63
#